data_724e195dd2d7f0d89258baa20eff0c19
#
_entry.id   724e195dd2d7f0d89258baa20eff0c19
#
_cell.length_a   1.000
_cell.length_b   1.000
_cell.length_c   1.000
_cell.angle_alpha   90.00
_cell.angle_beta   90.00
_cell.angle_gamma   90.00
#
_symmetry.space_group_name_H-M   'P 1'
#
loop_
_entity.id
_entity.type
_entity.pdbx_description
1 polymer ?
#
loop_
_entity_poly.entity_id
_entity_poly.type
_entity_poly.pdbx_seq_one_letter_code
_entity_poly.pdbx_strand_id
1 'polypeptide(L)'
;KINLLLLAGVFLTLFLVYKILNLVQFEPRNLWYFLSTSRIENLYLWTLILADMFLYYRLVIPGIKKADKEKLLSNKDQNTKHNISDHLGQEVSKMLDKAWLFGKYKKVFPVSPWHLLFILLNDKDIRLVLARLGVGADNLKKNIDESIKNLVIPGNENLSFENEARDAILNAYFHMLDRGGDYIAEVDLLYGVVNASESVR
;
A
#
# COMPACT_ATOMS: atom_id res chain seq x y z
N LYS A 1 23.96 -13.92 -9.31
CA LYS A 1 23.33 -14.77 -10.36
C LYS A 1 22.13 -14.09 -11.04
N ILE A 2 21.28 -13.37 -10.30
CA ILE A 2 20.09 -12.67 -10.83
C ILE A 2 20.47 -11.52 -11.77
N ASN A 3 21.52 -10.76 -11.43
CA ASN A 3 21.99 -9.65 -12.28
C ASN A 3 22.55 -10.13 -13.60
N LEU A 4 23.15 -11.34 -13.65
CA LEU A 4 23.69 -11.90 -14.89
C LEU A 4 22.58 -12.30 -15.88
N LEU A 5 21.45 -12.82 -15.37
CA LEU A 5 20.28 -13.20 -16.16
C LEU A 5 19.56 -11.97 -16.72
N LEU A 6 19.44 -10.90 -15.91
CA LEU A 6 18.90 -9.61 -16.34
C LEU A 6 19.78 -8.97 -17.43
N LEU A 7 21.10 -9.01 -17.25
CA LEU A 7 22.08 -8.48 -18.20
C LEU A 7 22.02 -9.24 -19.52
N ALA A 8 21.88 -10.58 -19.46
CA ALA A 8 21.70 -11.42 -20.64
C ALA A 8 20.38 -11.11 -21.37
N GLY A 9 19.27 -10.89 -20.66
CA GLY A 9 17.99 -10.49 -21.24
C GLY A 9 18.09 -9.16 -21.98
N VAL A 10 18.67 -8.13 -21.33
CA VAL A 10 18.87 -6.81 -21.95
C VAL A 10 19.79 -6.90 -23.19
N PHE A 11 20.85 -7.70 -23.15
CA PHE A 11 21.69 -7.93 -24.33
C PHE A 11 20.94 -8.60 -25.47
N LEU A 12 20.08 -9.54 -25.17
CA LEU A 12 19.30 -10.28 -26.17
C LEU A 12 18.27 -9.35 -26.83
N THR A 13 17.62 -8.49 -26.08
CA THR A 13 16.68 -7.50 -26.62
C THR A 13 17.40 -6.46 -27.47
N LEU A 14 18.54 -5.93 -27.03
CA LEU A 14 19.35 -5.00 -27.82
C LEU A 14 19.84 -5.61 -29.13
N PHE A 15 20.28 -6.89 -29.08
CA PHE A 15 20.70 -7.62 -30.28
C PHE A 15 19.54 -7.83 -31.26
N LEU A 16 18.34 -8.14 -30.77
CA LEU A 16 17.15 -8.33 -31.59
C LEU A 16 16.70 -6.99 -32.22
N VAL A 17 16.71 -5.90 -31.44
CA VAL A 17 16.42 -4.56 -31.94
C VAL A 17 17.44 -4.16 -33.01
N TYR A 18 18.73 -4.42 -32.80
CA TYR A 18 19.76 -4.15 -33.79
C TYR A 18 19.53 -4.95 -35.10
N LYS A 19 19.18 -6.23 -35.00
CA LYS A 19 18.83 -7.08 -36.16
C LYS A 19 17.62 -6.53 -36.91
N ILE A 20 16.59 -6.09 -36.22
CA ILE A 20 15.39 -5.53 -36.82
C ILE A 20 15.69 -4.20 -37.52
N LEU A 21 16.46 -3.32 -36.89
CA LEU A 21 16.89 -2.06 -37.47
C LEU A 21 17.70 -2.27 -38.75
N ASN A 22 18.57 -3.26 -38.79
CA ASN A 22 19.32 -3.61 -40.01
C ASN A 22 18.42 -4.19 -41.13
N LEU A 23 17.40 -4.98 -40.77
CA LEU A 23 16.43 -5.54 -41.74
C LEU A 23 15.52 -4.46 -42.34
N VAL A 24 15.20 -3.43 -41.58
CA VAL A 24 14.27 -2.36 -41.96
C VAL A 24 14.98 -1.17 -42.64
N GLN A 25 16.31 -1.27 -42.90
CA GLN A 25 17.11 -0.21 -43.58
C GLN A 25 16.96 1.19 -43.00
N PHE A 26 16.84 1.32 -41.68
CA PHE A 26 16.86 2.59 -40.92
C PHE A 26 15.83 3.67 -41.34
N GLU A 27 14.78 3.35 -42.09
CA GLU A 27 13.74 4.30 -42.40
C GLU A 27 12.64 4.28 -41.33
N PRO A 28 12.32 5.40 -40.66
CA PRO A 28 11.29 5.41 -39.56
C PRO A 28 9.89 5.01 -40.02
N ARG A 29 9.56 5.20 -41.30
CA ARG A 29 8.31 4.75 -41.92
C ARG A 29 8.19 3.24 -41.97
N ASN A 30 9.29 2.57 -42.31
CA ASN A 30 9.34 1.10 -42.40
C ASN A 30 9.29 0.47 -41.03
N LEU A 31 9.81 1.13 -39.99
CA LEU A 31 9.78 0.65 -38.60
C LEU A 31 8.34 0.60 -38.06
N TRP A 32 7.55 1.65 -38.32
CA TRP A 32 6.13 1.69 -37.92
C TRP A 32 5.30 0.64 -38.66
N TYR A 33 5.54 0.49 -39.95
CA TYR A 33 4.90 -0.55 -40.75
C TYR A 33 5.26 -1.96 -40.27
N PHE A 34 6.54 -2.19 -39.94
CA PHE A 34 7.01 -3.45 -39.38
C PHE A 34 6.35 -3.75 -38.04
N LEU A 35 6.28 -2.80 -37.12
CA LEU A 35 5.66 -2.95 -35.80
C LEU A 35 4.12 -3.16 -35.87
N SER A 36 3.48 -2.59 -36.88
CA SER A 36 2.02 -2.69 -37.06
C SER A 36 1.58 -3.93 -37.85
N THR A 37 2.52 -4.60 -38.54
CA THR A 37 2.20 -5.78 -39.37
C THR A 37 2.19 -7.03 -38.49
N SER A 38 1.16 -7.86 -38.59
CA SER A 38 0.99 -9.12 -37.83
C SER A 38 1.89 -10.26 -38.31
N ARG A 39 3.20 -10.04 -38.32
CA ARG A 39 4.19 -11.09 -38.63
C ARG A 39 4.60 -11.83 -37.35
N ILE A 40 4.89 -13.11 -37.49
CA ILE A 40 5.34 -13.97 -36.37
C ILE A 40 6.56 -13.35 -35.65
N GLU A 41 7.46 -12.72 -36.40
CA GLU A 41 8.65 -12.03 -35.87
C GLU A 41 8.29 -10.89 -34.90
N ASN A 42 7.21 -10.14 -35.17
CA ASN A 42 6.72 -9.09 -34.27
C ASN A 42 6.11 -9.65 -32.99
N LEU A 43 5.47 -10.79 -33.05
CA LEU A 43 4.94 -11.49 -31.89
C LEU A 43 6.08 -11.88 -30.92
N TYR A 44 7.18 -12.40 -31.45
CA TYR A 44 8.36 -12.71 -30.63
C TYR A 44 8.96 -11.47 -30.01
N LEU A 45 9.04 -10.35 -30.73
CA LEU A 45 9.55 -9.10 -30.21
C LEU A 45 8.68 -8.57 -29.06
N TRP A 46 7.38 -8.53 -29.23
CA TRP A 46 6.46 -8.09 -28.20
C TRP A 46 6.46 -8.99 -26.96
N THR A 47 6.52 -10.31 -27.15
CA THR A 47 6.61 -11.25 -26.01
C THR A 47 7.89 -11.07 -25.24
N LEU A 48 9.01 -10.77 -25.91
CA LEU A 48 10.32 -10.56 -25.29
C LEU A 48 10.34 -9.23 -24.51
N ILE A 49 9.78 -8.16 -25.06
CA ILE A 49 9.64 -6.86 -24.36
C ILE A 49 8.77 -7.02 -23.11
N LEU A 50 7.64 -7.74 -23.21
CA LEU A 50 6.75 -7.99 -22.08
C LEU A 50 7.45 -8.86 -21.01
N ALA A 51 8.23 -9.85 -21.40
CA ALA A 51 9.00 -10.70 -20.51
C ALA A 51 10.07 -9.88 -19.75
N ASP A 52 10.79 -9.01 -20.42
CA ASP A 52 11.80 -8.12 -19.81
C ASP A 52 11.14 -7.12 -18.85
N MET A 53 10.02 -6.52 -19.24
CA MET A 53 9.25 -5.63 -18.39
C MET A 53 8.73 -6.35 -17.14
N PHE A 54 8.25 -7.59 -17.29
CA PHE A 54 7.83 -8.41 -16.15
C PHE A 54 8.99 -8.78 -15.23
N LEU A 55 10.15 -9.17 -15.80
CA LEU A 55 11.37 -9.47 -15.03
C LEU A 55 11.87 -8.22 -14.29
N TYR A 56 11.88 -7.07 -14.94
CA TYR A 56 12.22 -5.79 -14.33
C TYR A 56 11.31 -5.49 -13.14
N TYR A 57 9.99 -5.59 -13.35
CA TYR A 57 9.01 -5.35 -12.29
C TYR A 57 9.21 -6.30 -11.11
N ARG A 58 9.42 -7.58 -11.37
CA ARG A 58 9.51 -8.61 -10.34
C ARG A 58 10.85 -8.61 -9.58
N LEU A 59 11.95 -8.27 -10.24
CA LEU A 59 13.30 -8.39 -9.66
C LEU A 59 13.87 -7.05 -9.19
N VAL A 60 13.64 -5.97 -9.93
CA VAL A 60 14.23 -4.66 -9.65
C VAL A 60 13.44 -3.89 -8.60
N ILE A 61 12.12 -3.86 -8.72
CA ILE A 61 11.28 -3.09 -7.79
C ILE A 61 11.37 -3.58 -6.33
N PRO A 62 11.31 -4.90 -6.03
CA PRO A 62 11.54 -5.38 -4.68
C PRO A 62 12.95 -5.11 -4.17
N GLY A 63 13.95 -5.16 -5.06
CA GLY A 63 15.34 -4.85 -4.71
C GLY A 63 15.56 -3.39 -4.32
N ILE A 64 14.91 -2.45 -5.01
CA ILE A 64 14.94 -1.02 -4.69
C ILE A 64 14.29 -0.77 -3.33
N LYS A 65 13.11 -1.36 -3.08
CA LYS A 65 12.42 -1.25 -1.78
C LYS A 65 13.27 -1.80 -0.63
N LYS A 66 14.01 -2.89 -0.86
CA LYS A 66 14.91 -3.46 0.15
C LYS A 66 16.14 -2.59 0.42
N ALA A 67 16.72 -1.97 -0.61
CA ALA A 67 17.86 -1.06 -0.48
C ALA A 67 17.49 0.25 0.25
N ASP A 68 16.30 0.80 -0.02
CA ASP A 68 15.78 1.95 0.70
C ASP A 68 15.51 1.62 2.18
N LYS A 69 15.05 0.39 2.46
CA LYS A 69 14.86 -0.12 3.81
C LYS A 69 16.18 -0.24 4.59
N GLU A 70 17.25 -0.77 3.97
CA GLU A 70 18.56 -0.87 4.62
C GLU A 70 19.16 0.51 4.93
N LYS A 71 18.93 1.52 4.07
CA LYS A 71 19.30 2.91 4.34
C LYS A 71 18.54 3.51 5.52
N LEU A 72 17.24 3.23 5.64
CA LEU A 72 16.42 3.69 6.76
C LEU A 72 16.84 3.04 8.08
N LEU A 73 17.21 1.76 8.06
CA LEU A 73 17.72 1.05 9.22
C LEU A 73 19.13 1.53 9.65
N SER A 74 19.99 1.86 8.69
CA SER A 74 21.33 2.41 8.94
C SER A 74 21.31 3.82 9.56
N ASN A 75 20.25 4.61 9.30
CA ASN A 75 20.05 5.94 9.90
C ASN A 75 19.39 5.89 11.29
N LYS A 76 19.12 4.70 11.83
CA LYS A 76 18.41 4.52 13.11
C LYS A 76 19.18 4.98 14.34
N ASP A 77 20.48 5.22 14.21
CA ASP A 77 21.37 5.54 15.36
C ASP A 77 21.54 7.04 15.65
N GLN A 78 20.88 7.95 14.93
CA GLN A 78 20.97 9.37 15.22
C GLN A 78 19.58 9.96 15.53
N ASN A 79 19.29 10.11 16.82
CA ASN A 79 18.40 11.11 17.49
C ASN A 79 17.32 11.81 16.64
N THR A 80 16.79 11.14 15.62
CA THR A 80 15.73 11.64 14.75
C THR A 80 14.38 11.31 15.38
N LYS A 81 13.53 12.31 15.55
CA LYS A 81 12.12 12.14 15.89
C LYS A 81 11.54 11.12 14.91
N HIS A 82 11.24 9.92 15.42
CA HIS A 82 10.63 8.88 14.59
C HIS A 82 9.27 9.36 14.10
N ASN A 83 9.17 9.57 12.79
CA ASN A 83 7.90 9.89 12.18
C ASN A 83 7.15 8.58 11.92
N ILE A 84 6.08 8.34 12.65
CA ILE A 84 5.25 7.14 12.52
C ILE A 84 4.70 7.00 11.09
N SER A 85 4.52 8.11 10.37
CA SER A 85 4.02 8.08 9.00
C SER A 85 4.90 7.30 8.03
N ASP A 86 6.20 7.22 8.31
CA ASP A 86 7.17 6.50 7.47
C ASP A 86 7.04 4.97 7.60
N HIS A 87 6.36 4.53 8.66
CA HIS A 87 6.08 3.12 8.94
C HIS A 87 4.65 2.70 8.62
N LEU A 88 3.83 3.59 8.06
CA LEU A 88 2.47 3.22 7.63
C LEU A 88 2.52 2.32 6.39
N GLY A 89 1.89 1.16 6.47
CA GLY A 89 1.61 0.35 5.29
C GLY A 89 0.71 1.10 4.30
N GLN A 90 0.84 0.83 3.02
CA GLN A 90 0.08 1.54 1.98
C GLN A 90 -1.45 1.43 2.21
N GLU A 91 -1.93 0.26 2.62
CA GLU A 91 -3.36 0.06 2.87
C GLU A 91 -3.81 0.79 4.13
N VAL A 92 -2.99 0.78 5.20
CA VAL A 92 -3.27 1.51 6.43
C VAL A 92 -3.31 3.02 6.16
N SER A 93 -2.37 3.56 5.38
CA SER A 93 -2.39 4.96 4.97
C SER A 93 -3.70 5.32 4.25
N LYS A 94 -4.14 4.48 3.30
CA LYS A 94 -5.43 4.66 2.62
C LYS A 94 -6.62 4.57 3.57
N MET A 95 -6.54 3.71 4.60
CA MET A 95 -7.60 3.60 5.61
C MET A 95 -7.70 4.84 6.48
N LEU A 96 -6.56 5.42 6.88
CA LEU A 96 -6.53 6.68 7.62
C LEU A 96 -7.12 7.84 6.80
N ASP A 97 -6.75 7.93 5.51
CA ASP A 97 -7.30 8.92 4.59
C ASP A 97 -8.82 8.74 4.44
N LYS A 98 -9.29 7.49 4.28
CA LYS A 98 -10.73 7.20 4.21
C LYS A 98 -11.46 7.56 5.50
N ALA A 99 -10.87 7.30 6.66
CA ALA A 99 -11.45 7.65 7.96
C ALA A 99 -11.57 9.18 8.10
N TRP A 100 -10.54 9.91 7.69
CA TRP A 100 -10.57 11.38 7.67
C TRP A 100 -11.64 11.93 6.71
N LEU A 101 -11.70 11.40 5.46
CA LEU A 101 -12.72 11.78 4.49
C LEU A 101 -14.13 11.44 4.96
N PHE A 102 -14.31 10.30 5.63
CA PHE A 102 -15.58 9.89 6.21
C PHE A 102 -16.04 10.85 7.30
N GLY A 103 -15.15 11.24 8.22
CA GLY A 103 -15.41 12.26 9.24
C GLY A 103 -15.80 13.61 8.61
N LYS A 104 -15.09 14.03 7.55
CA LYS A 104 -15.40 15.23 6.79
C LYS A 104 -16.77 15.17 6.12
N TYR A 105 -17.09 14.06 5.45
CA TYR A 105 -18.36 13.87 4.78
C TYR A 105 -19.54 13.86 5.76
N LYS A 106 -19.40 13.19 6.89
CA LYS A 106 -20.42 13.10 7.93
C LYS A 106 -20.47 14.36 8.82
N LYS A 107 -19.51 15.28 8.67
CA LYS A 107 -19.32 16.48 9.54
C LYS A 107 -19.16 16.11 11.02
N VAL A 108 -18.52 15.00 11.30
CA VAL A 108 -18.21 14.50 12.65
C VAL A 108 -16.71 14.56 12.86
N PHE A 109 -16.26 15.57 13.58
CA PHE A 109 -14.87 15.75 13.96
C PHE A 109 -14.76 16.01 15.47
N PRO A 110 -13.60 15.65 16.06
CA PRO A 110 -12.41 15.00 15.52
C PRO A 110 -12.65 13.54 15.11
N VAL A 111 -11.76 13.00 14.28
CA VAL A 111 -11.81 11.58 13.88
C VAL A 111 -11.49 10.72 15.10
N SER A 112 -12.48 9.98 15.59
CA SER A 112 -12.38 9.09 16.75
C SER A 112 -11.93 7.67 16.37
N PRO A 113 -11.57 6.80 17.32
CA PRO A 113 -11.29 5.38 17.07
C PRO A 113 -12.44 4.65 16.37
N TRP A 114 -13.68 5.05 16.60
CA TRP A 114 -14.86 4.49 15.95
C TRP A 114 -14.85 4.66 14.43
N HIS A 115 -14.34 5.80 13.94
CA HIS A 115 -14.19 6.05 12.51
C HIS A 115 -13.14 5.10 11.91
N LEU A 116 -12.02 4.89 12.62
CA LEU A 116 -10.98 3.95 12.20
C LEU A 116 -11.53 2.52 12.15
N LEU A 117 -12.24 2.09 13.18
CA LEU A 117 -12.85 0.77 13.25
C LEU A 117 -13.90 0.58 12.14
N PHE A 118 -14.73 1.59 11.88
CA PHE A 118 -15.71 1.55 10.80
C PHE A 118 -15.07 1.30 9.42
N ILE A 119 -13.94 1.95 9.16
CA ILE A 119 -13.20 1.76 7.90
C ILE A 119 -12.51 0.39 7.87
N LEU A 120 -11.89 -0.06 8.96
CA LEU A 120 -11.27 -1.39 9.10
C LEU A 120 -12.26 -2.52 8.80
N LEU A 121 -13.52 -2.38 9.20
CA LEU A 121 -14.57 -3.38 8.92
C LEU A 121 -14.94 -3.51 7.43
N ASN A 122 -14.44 -2.67 6.55
CA ASN A 122 -14.58 -2.84 5.10
C ASN A 122 -13.47 -3.71 4.51
N ASP A 123 -12.40 -3.96 5.26
CA ASP A 123 -11.29 -4.79 4.82
C ASP A 123 -11.65 -6.28 4.90
N LYS A 124 -11.22 -7.06 3.89
CA LYS A 124 -11.55 -8.48 3.78
C LYS A 124 -10.83 -9.33 4.82
N ASP A 125 -9.57 -8.99 5.10
CA ASP A 125 -8.73 -9.76 6.00
C ASP A 125 -9.18 -9.53 7.45
N ILE A 126 -9.54 -8.29 7.79
CA ILE A 126 -10.15 -7.96 9.09
C ILE A 126 -11.49 -8.66 9.27
N ARG A 127 -12.35 -8.67 8.25
CA ARG A 127 -13.64 -9.40 8.30
C ARG A 127 -13.44 -10.89 8.51
N LEU A 128 -12.41 -11.47 7.88
CA LEU A 128 -12.06 -12.88 8.06
C LEU A 128 -11.59 -13.17 9.50
N VAL A 129 -10.75 -12.29 10.06
CA VAL A 129 -10.32 -12.40 11.46
C VAL A 129 -11.53 -12.37 12.41
N LEU A 130 -12.41 -11.38 12.25
CA LEU A 130 -13.63 -11.26 13.07
C LEU A 130 -14.56 -12.46 12.92
N ALA A 131 -14.74 -12.98 11.70
CA ALA A 131 -15.55 -14.16 11.46
C ALA A 131 -14.99 -15.40 12.19
N ARG A 132 -13.66 -15.56 12.23
CA ARG A 132 -13.00 -16.63 13.00
C ARG A 132 -13.19 -16.48 14.51
N LEU A 133 -13.34 -15.26 15.00
CA LEU A 133 -13.65 -14.95 16.40
C LEU A 133 -15.16 -15.06 16.71
N GLY A 134 -15.98 -15.41 15.73
CA GLY A 134 -17.44 -15.49 15.89
C GLY A 134 -18.15 -14.13 15.91
N VAL A 135 -17.46 -13.04 15.53
CA VAL A 135 -18.01 -11.68 15.52
C VAL A 135 -18.57 -11.35 14.14
N GLY A 136 -19.87 -11.03 14.10
CA GLY A 136 -20.54 -10.59 12.87
C GLY A 136 -20.16 -9.16 12.49
N ALA A 137 -19.29 -8.99 11.51
CA ALA A 137 -18.76 -7.69 11.07
C ALA A 137 -19.87 -6.70 10.67
N ASP A 138 -20.97 -7.17 10.06
CA ASP A 138 -22.07 -6.31 9.62
C ASP A 138 -22.91 -5.78 10.79
N ASN A 139 -23.13 -6.59 11.82
CA ASN A 139 -23.81 -6.16 13.04
C ASN A 139 -22.94 -5.15 13.81
N LEU A 140 -21.64 -5.45 13.94
CA LEU A 140 -20.68 -4.54 14.57
C LEU A 140 -20.64 -3.20 13.84
N LYS A 141 -20.64 -3.21 12.51
CA LYS A 141 -20.64 -1.99 11.70
C LYS A 141 -21.88 -1.12 11.90
N LYS A 142 -23.06 -1.73 12.07
CA LYS A 142 -24.30 -0.97 12.39
C LYS A 142 -24.21 -0.30 13.73
N ASN A 143 -23.76 -1.02 14.76
CA ASN A 143 -23.61 -0.45 16.11
C ASN A 143 -22.61 0.71 16.13
N ILE A 144 -21.51 0.58 15.36
CA ILE A 144 -20.52 1.65 15.22
C ILE A 144 -21.08 2.88 14.49
N ASP A 145 -21.87 2.69 13.42
CA ASP A 145 -22.50 3.82 12.71
C ASP A 145 -23.46 4.59 13.62
N GLU A 146 -24.18 3.89 14.50
CA GLU A 146 -25.01 4.51 15.53
C GLU A 146 -24.17 5.27 16.57
N SER A 147 -23.06 4.69 17.03
CA SER A 147 -22.15 5.32 17.98
C SER A 147 -21.54 6.61 17.37
N ILE A 148 -21.12 6.57 16.10
CA ILE A 148 -20.58 7.73 15.40
C ILE A 148 -21.64 8.85 15.29
N LYS A 149 -22.90 8.52 15.01
CA LYS A 149 -23.99 9.51 14.95
C LYS A 149 -24.20 10.21 16.29
N ASN A 150 -24.00 9.50 17.40
CA ASN A 150 -24.15 10.05 18.75
C ASN A 150 -22.95 10.91 19.17
N LEU A 151 -21.79 10.82 18.47
CA LEU A 151 -20.59 11.63 18.71
C LEU A 151 -20.64 13.01 18.07
N VAL A 152 -21.73 13.39 17.42
CA VAL A 152 -21.85 14.71 16.76
C VAL A 152 -21.79 15.82 17.79
N ILE A 153 -20.63 16.48 17.88
CA ILE A 153 -20.44 17.70 18.69
C ILE A 153 -20.66 18.88 17.75
N PRO A 154 -21.76 19.61 17.89
CA PRO A 154 -22.05 20.78 17.06
C PRO A 154 -20.96 21.85 17.26
N GLY A 155 -20.35 22.29 16.16
CA GLY A 155 -19.46 23.47 16.17
C GLY A 155 -17.98 23.18 16.34
N ASN A 156 -17.53 21.92 16.35
CA ASN A 156 -16.11 21.62 16.37
C ASN A 156 -15.58 21.42 14.94
N GLU A 157 -15.03 22.50 14.35
CA GLU A 157 -14.44 22.49 13.00
C GLU A 157 -12.99 21.99 12.96
N ASN A 158 -12.46 21.48 14.08
CA ASN A 158 -11.10 20.95 14.11
C ASN A 158 -10.98 19.65 13.30
N LEU A 159 -10.51 19.80 12.08
CA LEU A 159 -10.17 18.72 11.12
C LEU A 159 -8.94 17.94 11.60
N SER A 160 -9.05 17.23 12.73
CA SER A 160 -7.94 16.51 13.34
C SER A 160 -8.37 15.12 13.80
N PHE A 161 -7.37 14.28 14.07
CA PHE A 161 -7.59 13.04 14.81
C PHE A 161 -7.70 13.34 16.30
N GLU A 162 -8.65 12.71 16.96
CA GLU A 162 -8.79 12.71 18.41
C GLU A 162 -7.57 12.10 19.09
N ASN A 163 -7.29 12.44 20.33
CA ASN A 163 -6.13 11.90 21.05
C ASN A 163 -6.18 10.36 21.13
N GLU A 164 -7.34 9.80 21.44
CA GLU A 164 -7.54 8.33 21.46
C GLU A 164 -7.27 7.69 20.10
N ALA A 165 -7.62 8.35 18.99
CA ALA A 165 -7.31 7.83 17.66
C ALA A 165 -5.81 7.91 17.34
N ARG A 166 -5.11 8.92 17.87
CA ARG A 166 -3.64 9.01 17.77
C ARG A 166 -2.97 7.93 18.61
N ASP A 167 -3.48 7.68 19.81
CA ASP A 167 -3.01 6.62 20.69
C ASP A 167 -3.24 5.25 20.05
N ALA A 168 -4.34 5.05 19.33
CA ALA A 168 -4.59 3.84 18.54
C ALA A 168 -3.49 3.61 17.48
N ILE A 169 -3.11 4.66 16.75
CA ILE A 169 -2.04 4.58 15.74
C ILE A 169 -0.70 4.30 16.41
N LEU A 170 -0.43 4.92 17.57
CA LEU A 170 0.78 4.69 18.34
C LEU A 170 0.86 3.26 18.87
N ASN A 171 -0.23 2.72 19.41
CA ASN A 171 -0.31 1.34 19.87
C ASN A 171 -0.14 0.35 18.70
N ALA A 172 -0.68 0.66 17.53
CA ALA A 172 -0.47 -0.11 16.31
C ALA A 172 1.03 -0.14 15.92
N TYR A 173 1.72 0.99 16.05
CA TYR A 173 3.16 1.08 15.80
C TYR A 173 3.96 0.21 16.78
N PHE A 174 3.66 0.25 18.07
CA PHE A 174 4.32 -0.61 19.06
C PHE A 174 4.04 -2.10 18.79
N HIS A 175 2.81 -2.46 18.47
CA HIS A 175 2.46 -3.84 18.10
C HIS A 175 3.22 -4.33 16.86
N MET A 176 3.37 -3.47 15.85
CA MET A 176 4.21 -3.75 14.68
C MET A 176 5.66 -4.03 15.09
N LEU A 177 6.24 -3.21 15.99
CA LEU A 177 7.62 -3.40 16.48
C LEU A 177 7.77 -4.72 17.25
N ASP A 178 6.83 -5.04 18.13
CA ASP A 178 6.83 -6.28 18.92
C ASP A 178 6.75 -7.52 18.00
N ARG A 179 6.02 -7.42 16.93
CA ARG A 179 5.91 -8.47 15.91
C ARG A 179 7.16 -8.55 15.02
N GLY A 180 8.09 -7.61 15.12
CA GLY A 180 9.25 -7.49 14.24
C GLY A 180 8.88 -7.09 12.80
N GLY A 181 7.76 -6.39 12.62
CA GLY A 181 7.33 -5.86 11.33
C GLY A 181 8.06 -4.58 10.97
N ASP A 182 8.04 -4.24 9.69
CA ASP A 182 8.64 -3.00 9.16
C ASP A 182 7.60 -1.91 8.93
N TYR A 183 6.35 -2.35 8.72
CA TYR A 183 5.21 -1.47 8.44
C TYR A 183 4.01 -1.90 9.28
N ILE A 184 3.23 -0.91 9.68
CA ILE A 184 1.95 -1.10 10.35
C ILE A 184 0.98 -1.73 9.35
N ALA A 185 0.52 -2.93 9.65
CA ALA A 185 -0.50 -3.64 8.88
C ALA A 185 -1.91 -3.34 9.44
N GLU A 186 -2.93 -3.76 8.72
CA GLU A 186 -4.34 -3.59 9.10
C GLU A 186 -4.66 -4.26 10.44
N VAL A 187 -4.02 -5.41 10.70
CA VAL A 187 -4.18 -6.15 11.98
C VAL A 187 -3.53 -5.38 13.13
N ASP A 188 -2.38 -4.73 12.90
CA ASP A 188 -1.74 -3.89 13.91
C ASP A 188 -2.62 -2.69 14.25
N LEU A 189 -3.25 -2.07 13.22
CA LEU A 189 -4.18 -0.97 13.44
C LEU A 189 -5.44 -1.43 14.19
N LEU A 190 -5.98 -2.61 13.87
CA LEU A 190 -7.10 -3.18 14.63
C LEU A 190 -6.73 -3.36 16.10
N TYR A 191 -5.55 -3.95 16.37
CA TYR A 191 -5.04 -4.11 17.73
C TYR A 191 -4.92 -2.75 18.44
N GLY A 192 -4.37 -1.75 17.76
CA GLY A 192 -4.24 -0.40 18.29
C GLY A 192 -5.58 0.23 18.65
N VAL A 193 -6.57 0.13 17.78
CA VAL A 193 -7.92 0.68 18.00
C VAL A 193 -8.61 0.00 19.20
N VAL A 194 -8.52 -1.33 19.30
CA VAL A 194 -9.14 -2.06 20.41
C VAL A 194 -8.51 -1.74 21.76
N ASN A 195 -7.20 -1.44 21.79
CA ASN A 195 -6.47 -1.18 23.03
C ASN A 195 -6.34 0.31 23.41
N ALA A 196 -6.63 1.23 22.50
CA ALA A 196 -6.49 2.66 22.77
C ALA A 196 -7.67 3.26 23.50
N SER A 197 -8.87 2.69 23.39
CA SER A 197 -10.08 3.31 23.91
C SER A 197 -10.84 2.35 24.82
N GLU A 198 -11.12 2.82 26.03
CA GLU A 198 -12.04 2.10 26.95
C GLU A 198 -13.46 2.03 26.39
N SER A 199 -13.85 3.01 25.53
CA SER A 199 -15.16 3.06 24.89
C SER A 199 -15.38 2.01 23.81
N VAL A 200 -14.28 1.40 23.28
CA VAL A 200 -14.32 0.36 22.26
C VAL A 200 -14.23 -1.05 22.85
N ARG A 201 -13.79 -1.17 24.12
CA ARG A 201 -13.78 -2.44 24.86
C ARG A 201 -15.17 -2.81 25.30
#